data_38d84d135105092665147f7648339031
#
_entry.id   38d84d135105092665147f7648339031
#
_cell.length_a   1.000
_cell.length_b   1.000
_cell.length_c   1.000
_cell.angle_alpha   90.00
_cell.angle_beta   90.00
_cell.angle_gamma   90.00
#
_symmetry.space_group_name_H-M   'P 1'
#
loop_
_entity.id
_entity.type
_entity.pdbx_description
1 polymer ?
#
loop_
_entity_poly.entity_id
_entity_poly.type
_entity_poly.pdbx_seq_one_letter_code
_entity_poly.pdbx_strand_id
1 'polypeptide(L)'
;GKYLKERNPEIKVIGIDSVGSVYKKYFETGIFDKNEIKPYMTEGIGEDIIPGTIEFDYIDYIVQVDDKVSALETRSLAKDEGLFVGWSCGAAVAGAKKYIEENRLNDNDVMVIVLPDSGTRYIGKVYNDEWMKEQGFLD
;
A
#
# COMPACT_ATOMS: atom_id res chain seq x y z
N GLY A 1 -5.82 -9.69 9.89
CA GLY A 1 -5.27 -11.00 9.51
C GLY A 1 -5.74 -12.08 10.46
N LYS A 2 -5.38 -11.98 11.74
CA LYS A 2 -5.66 -13.02 12.76
C LYS A 2 -7.10 -13.54 12.75
N TYR A 3 -8.07 -12.65 12.92
CA TYR A 3 -9.50 -13.03 12.90
C TYR A 3 -9.93 -13.75 11.60
N LEU A 4 -9.45 -13.27 10.46
CA LEU A 4 -9.77 -13.89 9.17
C LEU A 4 -9.19 -15.30 9.07
N LYS A 5 -7.93 -15.49 9.47
CA LYS A 5 -7.25 -16.78 9.47
C LYS A 5 -7.89 -17.79 10.44
N GLU A 6 -8.38 -17.32 11.61
CA GLU A 6 -9.11 -18.18 12.56
C GLU A 6 -10.46 -18.66 11.98
N ARG A 7 -11.08 -17.89 11.08
CA ARG A 7 -12.37 -18.23 10.46
C ARG A 7 -12.21 -19.06 9.19
N ASN A 8 -11.23 -18.69 8.38
CA ASN A 8 -10.89 -19.40 7.16
C ASN A 8 -9.40 -19.21 6.87
N PRO A 9 -8.57 -20.24 7.11
CA PRO A 9 -7.12 -20.15 6.89
C PRO A 9 -6.72 -19.99 5.41
N GLU A 10 -7.63 -20.29 4.47
CA GLU A 10 -7.38 -20.12 3.03
C GLU A 10 -7.42 -18.66 2.57
N ILE A 11 -8.02 -17.75 3.37
CA ILE A 11 -8.01 -16.32 3.04
C ILE A 11 -6.56 -15.83 3.03
N LYS A 12 -6.16 -15.23 1.90
CA LYS A 12 -4.85 -14.59 1.78
C LYS A 12 -4.90 -13.16 2.29
N VAL A 13 -3.95 -12.81 3.13
CA VAL A 13 -3.79 -11.46 3.69
C VAL A 13 -2.56 -10.84 3.05
N ILE A 14 -2.76 -9.77 2.29
CA ILE A 14 -1.72 -9.10 1.53
C ILE A 14 -1.42 -7.76 2.18
N GLY A 15 -0.21 -7.59 2.67
CA GLY A 15 0.30 -6.31 3.18
C GLY A 15 0.75 -5.41 2.03
N ILE A 16 0.39 -4.13 2.09
CA ILE A 16 0.93 -3.12 1.18
C ILE A 16 1.91 -2.26 1.95
N ASP A 17 3.11 -2.13 1.41
CA ASP A 17 4.26 -1.50 2.04
C ASP A 17 4.84 -0.41 1.13
N SER A 18 5.51 0.57 1.70
CA SER A 18 6.24 1.60 0.92
C SER A 18 7.63 1.13 0.54
N VAL A 19 8.08 1.50 -0.65
CA VAL A 19 9.49 1.40 -1.01
C VAL A 19 10.30 2.31 -0.09
N GLY A 20 11.22 1.73 0.67
CA GLY A 20 11.98 2.42 1.72
C GLY A 20 11.59 2.02 3.14
N SER A 21 10.55 1.21 3.30
CA SER A 21 10.17 0.57 4.56
C SER A 21 10.95 -0.74 4.78
N VAL A 22 11.06 -1.14 6.03
CA VAL A 22 11.75 -2.39 6.44
C VAL A 22 10.83 -3.64 6.41
N TYR A 23 9.53 -3.48 6.22
CA TYR A 23 8.58 -4.57 6.40
C TYR A 23 8.76 -5.72 5.42
N LYS A 24 8.87 -5.43 4.12
CA LYS A 24 9.00 -6.48 3.10
C LYS A 24 10.25 -7.32 3.34
N LYS A 25 11.39 -6.68 3.53
CA LYS A 25 12.67 -7.38 3.78
C LYS A 25 12.59 -8.23 5.04
N TYR A 26 12.06 -7.67 6.11
CA TYR A 26 11.88 -8.41 7.37
C TYR A 26 10.93 -9.60 7.20
N PHE A 27 9.80 -9.42 6.52
CA PHE A 27 8.85 -10.49 6.22
C PHE A 27 9.50 -11.66 5.46
N GLU A 28 10.31 -11.34 4.44
CA GLU A 28 10.94 -12.36 3.59
C GLU A 28 12.11 -13.09 4.25
N THR A 29 12.81 -12.43 5.17
CA THR A 29 14.09 -12.94 5.68
C THR A 29 14.17 -13.09 7.19
N GLY A 30 13.26 -12.48 7.94
CA GLY A 30 13.36 -12.36 9.41
C GLY A 30 14.46 -11.41 9.89
N ILE A 31 15.16 -10.72 8.98
CA ILE A 31 16.31 -9.87 9.30
C ILE A 31 15.90 -8.39 9.20
N PHE A 32 16.07 -7.66 10.30
CA PHE A 32 15.93 -6.21 10.28
C PHE A 32 17.16 -5.57 9.63
N ASP A 33 16.99 -4.99 8.46
CA ASP A 33 18.07 -4.37 7.69
C ASP A 33 17.87 -2.85 7.60
N LYS A 34 18.71 -2.08 8.29
CA LYS A 34 18.68 -0.62 8.25
C LYS A 34 19.00 -0.02 6.87
N ASN A 35 19.64 -0.77 5.98
CA ASN A 35 19.95 -0.29 4.63
C ASN A 35 18.71 -0.22 3.72
N GLU A 36 17.62 -0.86 4.10
CA GLU A 36 16.32 -0.73 3.41
C GLU A 36 15.66 0.62 3.69
N ILE A 37 15.98 1.27 4.81
CA ILE A 37 15.36 2.53 5.22
C ILE A 37 15.74 3.63 4.23
N LYS A 38 14.73 4.15 3.53
CA LYS A 38 14.85 5.29 2.61
C LYS A 38 13.66 6.22 2.80
N PRO A 39 13.82 7.52 2.56
CA PRO A 39 12.70 8.45 2.62
C PRO A 39 11.58 8.05 1.66
N TYR A 40 10.35 8.08 2.14
CA TYR A 40 9.11 7.99 1.35
C TYR A 40 8.08 8.96 1.92
N MET A 41 7.07 9.30 1.13
CA MET A 41 6.12 10.35 1.46
C MET A 41 4.70 9.83 1.72
N THR A 42 4.39 8.61 1.31
CA THR A 42 3.08 8.00 1.50
C THR A 42 2.81 7.79 2.99
N GLU A 43 1.87 8.55 3.54
CA GLU A 43 1.52 8.50 4.95
C GLU A 43 0.66 7.26 5.27
N GLY A 44 0.88 6.66 6.44
CA GLY A 44 0.03 5.59 6.99
C GLY A 44 0.38 4.17 6.53
N ILE A 45 1.43 3.99 5.74
CA ILE A 45 2.00 2.69 5.38
C ILE A 45 3.53 2.73 5.51
N GLY A 46 4.13 1.55 5.67
CA GLY A 46 5.58 1.44 5.87
C GLY A 46 6.03 1.89 7.25
N GLU A 47 7.20 1.45 7.64
CA GLU A 47 7.91 1.88 8.86
C GLU A 47 9.41 1.63 8.70
N ASP A 48 10.21 2.30 9.51
CA ASP A 48 11.64 2.07 9.68
C ASP A 48 12.01 1.34 10.99
N ILE A 49 10.98 0.82 11.67
CA ILE A 49 11.08 -0.08 12.82
C ILE A 49 10.12 -1.26 12.66
N ILE A 50 10.26 -2.28 13.50
CA ILE A 50 9.26 -3.37 13.61
C ILE A 50 8.46 -3.14 14.88
N PRO A 51 7.25 -2.55 14.81
CA PRO A 51 6.42 -2.32 15.98
C PRO A 51 5.83 -3.63 16.50
N GLY A 52 5.67 -3.74 17.81
CA GLY A 52 5.11 -4.95 18.43
C GLY A 52 3.65 -5.24 18.11
N THR A 53 3.00 -4.36 17.32
CA THR A 53 1.60 -4.53 16.88
C THR A 53 1.46 -5.27 15.56
N ILE A 54 2.56 -5.45 14.80
CA ILE A 54 2.53 -6.23 13.56
C ILE A 54 2.79 -7.71 13.88
N GLU A 55 1.90 -8.56 13.42
CA GLU A 55 1.98 -10.02 13.55
C GLU A 55 2.15 -10.62 12.14
N PHE A 56 3.39 -10.81 11.70
CA PHE A 56 3.71 -11.28 10.34
C PHE A 56 3.19 -12.69 10.05
N ASP A 57 2.95 -13.52 11.06
CA ASP A 57 2.38 -14.86 10.93
C ASP A 57 0.98 -14.88 10.28
N TYR A 58 0.29 -13.74 10.28
CA TYR A 58 -1.03 -13.58 9.65
C TYR A 58 -0.99 -12.86 8.31
N ILE A 59 0.20 -12.62 7.75
CA ILE A 59 0.41 -12.00 6.45
C ILE A 59 0.97 -13.06 5.50
N ASP A 60 0.37 -13.21 4.33
CA ASP A 60 0.81 -14.20 3.33
C ASP A 60 1.77 -13.62 2.29
N TYR A 61 1.69 -12.31 2.06
CA TYR A 61 2.49 -11.62 1.05
C TYR A 61 2.64 -10.14 1.37
N ILE A 62 3.75 -9.52 0.97
CA ILE A 62 3.94 -8.07 1.04
C ILE A 62 4.32 -7.53 -0.33
N VAL A 63 3.53 -6.56 -0.81
CA VAL A 63 3.79 -5.81 -2.04
C VAL A 63 4.30 -4.43 -1.68
N GLN A 64 5.41 -4.00 -2.28
CA GLN A 64 5.89 -2.62 -2.16
C GLN A 64 5.40 -1.77 -3.33
N VAL A 65 4.98 -0.54 -2.99
CA VAL A 65 4.54 0.49 -3.92
C VAL A 65 5.33 1.77 -3.64
N ASP A 66 5.76 2.46 -4.69
CA ASP A 66 6.42 3.76 -4.56
C ASP A 66 5.43 4.93 -4.48
N ASP A 67 5.92 6.07 -4.05
CA ASP A 67 5.12 7.28 -3.81
C ASP A 67 4.41 7.79 -5.08
N LYS A 68 5.09 7.80 -6.23
CA LYS A 68 4.51 8.29 -7.49
C LYS A 68 3.35 7.40 -7.94
N VAL A 69 3.56 6.09 -7.94
CA VAL A 69 2.53 5.12 -8.35
C VAL A 69 1.32 5.22 -7.43
N SER A 70 1.53 5.27 -6.12
CA SER A 70 0.44 5.40 -5.15
C SER A 70 -0.31 6.73 -5.26
N ALA A 71 0.39 7.84 -5.52
CA ALA A 71 -0.22 9.16 -5.71
C ALA A 71 -1.07 9.23 -6.99
N LEU A 72 -0.56 8.70 -8.10
CA LEU A 72 -1.30 8.65 -9.36
C LEU A 72 -2.54 7.76 -9.26
N GLU A 73 -2.43 6.60 -8.60
CA GLU A 73 -3.57 5.73 -8.36
C GLU A 73 -4.63 6.37 -7.47
N THR A 74 -4.23 7.14 -6.44
CA THR A 74 -5.16 7.90 -5.59
C THR A 74 -5.99 8.88 -6.42
N ARG A 75 -5.37 9.58 -7.38
CA ARG A 75 -6.05 10.50 -8.29
C ARG A 75 -6.96 9.79 -9.29
N SER A 76 -6.52 8.64 -9.81
CA SER A 76 -7.32 7.80 -10.70
C SER A 76 -8.60 7.34 -10.01
N LEU A 77 -8.52 6.87 -8.75
CA LEU A 77 -9.69 6.48 -7.97
C LEU A 77 -10.70 7.62 -7.84
N ALA A 78 -10.24 8.84 -7.59
CA ALA A 78 -11.14 10.00 -7.50
C ALA A 78 -11.76 10.37 -8.86
N LYS A 79 -10.96 10.33 -9.94
CA LYS A 79 -11.38 10.74 -11.27
C LYS A 79 -12.28 9.72 -11.95
N ASP A 80 -11.90 8.45 -11.88
CA ASP A 80 -12.48 7.39 -12.70
C ASP A 80 -13.57 6.62 -11.95
N GLU A 81 -13.45 6.50 -10.61
CA GLU A 81 -14.38 5.76 -9.75
C GLU A 81 -15.21 6.67 -8.82
N GLY A 82 -14.93 7.96 -8.77
CA GLY A 82 -15.61 8.89 -7.86
C GLY A 82 -15.25 8.70 -6.37
N LEU A 83 -14.15 8.00 -6.08
CA LEU A 83 -13.70 7.69 -4.72
C LEU A 83 -12.67 8.71 -4.24
N PHE A 84 -13.11 9.69 -3.43
CA PHE A 84 -12.23 10.70 -2.84
C PHE A 84 -11.56 10.17 -1.58
N VAL A 85 -10.45 9.47 -1.77
CA VAL A 85 -9.73 8.70 -0.73
C VAL A 85 -8.33 9.25 -0.45
N GLY A 86 -7.72 8.80 0.64
CA GLY A 86 -6.36 9.20 1.00
C GLY A 86 -5.26 8.49 0.22
N TRP A 87 -4.03 8.93 0.41
CA TRP A 87 -2.87 8.47 -0.38
C TRP A 87 -2.57 6.99 -0.17
N SER A 88 -2.65 6.48 1.06
CA SER A 88 -2.48 5.05 1.35
C SER A 88 -3.55 4.17 0.71
N CYS A 89 -4.73 4.72 0.38
CA CYS A 89 -5.75 4.00 -0.38
C CYS A 89 -5.30 3.76 -1.82
N GLY A 90 -4.67 4.76 -2.47
CA GLY A 90 -4.06 4.58 -3.79
C GLY A 90 -2.93 3.55 -3.76
N ALA A 91 -2.09 3.57 -2.72
CA ALA A 91 -1.09 2.53 -2.51
C ALA A 91 -1.74 1.14 -2.38
N ALA A 92 -2.84 1.02 -1.61
CA ALA A 92 -3.56 -0.24 -1.44
C ALA A 92 -4.08 -0.80 -2.78
N VAL A 93 -4.68 0.05 -3.62
CA VAL A 93 -5.19 -0.36 -4.93
C VAL A 93 -4.06 -0.66 -5.92
N ALA A 94 -3.02 0.18 -5.97
CA ALA A 94 -1.85 -0.06 -6.82
C ALA A 94 -1.14 -1.38 -6.45
N GLY A 95 -0.97 -1.64 -5.15
CA GLY A 95 -0.40 -2.89 -4.67
C GLY A 95 -1.29 -4.10 -4.96
N ALA A 96 -2.61 -3.95 -4.88
CA ALA A 96 -3.56 -4.98 -5.25
C ALA A 96 -3.47 -5.33 -6.75
N LYS A 97 -3.42 -4.31 -7.64
CA LYS A 97 -3.21 -4.52 -9.08
C LYS A 97 -1.93 -5.28 -9.36
N LYS A 98 -0.83 -4.88 -8.72
CA LYS A 98 0.46 -5.55 -8.84
C LYS A 98 0.40 -7.00 -8.37
N TYR A 99 -0.24 -7.26 -7.23
CA TYR A 99 -0.42 -8.63 -6.71
C TYR A 99 -1.24 -9.50 -7.67
N ILE A 100 -2.31 -8.96 -8.26
CA ILE A 100 -3.15 -9.67 -9.25
C ILE A 100 -2.30 -10.09 -10.45
N GLU A 101 -1.49 -9.19 -10.99
CA GLU A 101 -0.61 -9.46 -12.13
C GLU A 101 0.45 -10.52 -11.81
N GLU A 102 1.18 -10.35 -10.71
CA GLU A 102 2.24 -11.26 -10.27
C GLU A 102 1.73 -12.68 -9.98
N ASN A 103 0.53 -12.81 -9.43
CA ASN A 103 -0.06 -14.10 -9.05
C ASN A 103 -1.08 -14.63 -10.07
N ARG A 104 -1.29 -13.92 -11.19
CA ARG A 104 -2.19 -14.31 -12.28
C ARG A 104 -3.60 -14.65 -11.80
N LEU A 105 -4.13 -13.81 -10.90
CA LEU A 105 -5.51 -13.95 -10.44
C LEU A 105 -6.48 -13.78 -11.61
N ASN A 106 -7.66 -14.39 -11.49
CA ASN A 106 -8.67 -14.42 -12.55
C ASN A 106 -10.03 -13.94 -12.05
N ASP A 107 -11.01 -13.86 -12.93
CA ASP A 107 -12.33 -13.28 -12.67
C ASP A 107 -13.15 -14.03 -11.60
N ASN A 108 -12.72 -15.21 -11.17
CA ASN A 108 -13.39 -15.96 -10.08
C ASN A 108 -12.77 -15.63 -8.70
N ASP A 109 -11.65 -14.93 -8.66
CA ASP A 109 -11.02 -14.52 -7.41
C ASP A 109 -11.72 -13.28 -6.85
N VAL A 110 -11.91 -13.24 -5.53
CA VAL A 110 -12.50 -12.10 -4.83
C VAL A 110 -11.44 -11.42 -3.99
N MET A 111 -11.21 -10.14 -4.26
CA MET A 111 -10.28 -9.32 -3.48
C MET A 111 -11.02 -8.19 -2.77
N VAL A 112 -10.78 -8.05 -1.47
CA VAL A 112 -11.29 -6.95 -0.65
C VAL A 112 -10.12 -6.02 -0.32
N ILE A 113 -10.25 -4.75 -0.68
CA ILE A 113 -9.23 -3.72 -0.43
C ILE A 113 -9.73 -2.77 0.65
N VAL A 114 -8.92 -2.57 1.70
CA VAL A 114 -9.22 -1.60 2.75
C VAL A 114 -8.75 -0.22 2.30
N LEU A 115 -9.65 0.76 2.28
CA LEU A 115 -9.38 2.16 1.99
C LEU A 115 -9.53 2.94 3.31
N PRO A 116 -8.43 3.20 4.05
CA PRO A 116 -8.51 3.56 5.46
C PRO A 116 -8.92 5.00 5.74
N ASP A 117 -8.73 5.95 4.82
CA ASP A 117 -9.03 7.36 5.07
C ASP A 117 -9.55 8.14 3.84
N SER A 118 -9.90 9.40 4.08
CA SER A 118 -10.47 10.31 3.08
C SER A 118 -9.41 11.20 2.44
N GLY A 119 -9.65 11.61 1.20
CA GLY A 119 -8.82 12.56 0.45
C GLY A 119 -8.72 13.96 1.03
N THR A 120 -9.58 14.32 2.00
CA THR A 120 -9.62 15.67 2.59
C THR A 120 -8.28 16.12 3.20
N ARG A 121 -7.47 15.21 3.69
CA ARG A 121 -6.12 15.50 4.24
C ARG A 121 -5.08 15.79 3.16
N TYR A 122 -5.36 15.43 1.90
CA TYR A 122 -4.40 15.41 0.80
C TYR A 122 -4.72 16.43 -0.30
N ILE A 123 -5.67 17.36 -0.07
CA ILE A 123 -6.05 18.41 -1.03
C ILE A 123 -4.85 19.27 -1.43
N GLY A 124 -3.97 19.61 -0.47
CA GLY A 124 -2.76 20.39 -0.71
C GLY A 124 -1.55 19.56 -1.15
N LYS A 125 -1.69 18.25 -1.33
CA LYS A 125 -0.62 17.31 -1.73
C LYS A 125 -1.05 16.55 -2.99
N VAL A 126 -1.46 15.30 -2.86
CA VAL A 126 -1.80 14.39 -3.99
C VAL A 126 -2.87 14.97 -4.92
N TYR A 127 -3.81 15.77 -4.42
CA TYR A 127 -4.86 16.41 -5.23
C TYR A 127 -4.51 17.82 -5.74
N ASN A 128 -3.29 18.30 -5.49
CA ASN A 128 -2.79 19.59 -5.96
C ASN A 128 -1.79 19.36 -7.11
N ASP A 129 -2.08 19.88 -8.31
CA ASP A 129 -1.24 19.69 -9.49
C ASP A 129 0.13 20.35 -9.36
N GLU A 130 0.22 21.52 -8.73
CA GLU A 130 1.50 22.22 -8.52
C GLU A 130 2.39 21.38 -7.59
N TRP A 131 1.87 20.92 -6.48
CA TRP A 131 2.59 20.05 -5.58
C TRP A 131 3.04 18.74 -6.26
N MET A 132 2.16 18.11 -7.04
CA MET A 132 2.49 16.87 -7.77
C MET A 132 3.61 17.10 -8.79
N LYS A 133 3.65 18.26 -9.45
CA LYS A 133 4.75 18.64 -10.36
C LYS A 133 6.05 18.92 -9.61
N GLU A 134 6.00 19.62 -8.47
CA GLU A 134 7.16 19.85 -7.60
C GLU A 134 7.80 18.54 -7.12
N GLN A 135 6.99 17.50 -6.88
CA GLN A 135 7.49 16.18 -6.51
C GLN A 135 7.93 15.32 -7.72
N GLY A 136 7.75 15.80 -8.95
CA GLY A 136 8.05 15.04 -10.18
C GLY A 136 7.09 13.88 -10.44
N PHE A 137 5.87 13.95 -9.90
CA PHE A 137 4.84 12.94 -10.10
C PHE A 137 3.97 13.24 -11.32
N LEU A 138 3.86 14.51 -11.71
CA LEU A 138 3.28 14.97 -12.96
C LEU A 138 4.32 15.75 -13.80
N ASP A 139 4.11 15.80 -15.11
CA ASP A 139 4.91 16.58 -16.08
C ASP A 139 4.51 18.08 -16.07
#